data_a5a867950b2aaa9e0c5f044aef81ba95
#
_entry.id   a5a867950b2aaa9e0c5f044aef81ba95
#
_cell.length_a   1.000
_cell.length_b   1.000
_cell.length_c   1.000
_cell.angle_alpha   90.00
_cell.angle_beta   90.00
_cell.angle_gamma   90.00
#
_symmetry.space_group_name_H-M   'P 1'
#
loop_
_entity.id
_entity.type
_entity.pdbx_description
1 polymer ?
#
loop_
_entity_poly.entity_id
_entity_poly.type
_entity_poly.pdbx_seq_one_letter_code
_entity_poly.pdbx_strand_id
1 'polypeptide(L)'
;IIYADDIGYGDFSCYGSKTISTPNVDAVASSGIRFTNAHATAATSTPSRYSLLTGEYAWRKPNTGIARGDAPMIIKAGTYTIASMFRDAGYKTAVVGKWHLGLGEKGQQDWNGYMTPGPKNIGFDYSFIMAATGDRTPCVYMENQRVVNLDPNDPIEVRYNRPFEGEPLGSTHPELLTIYKPSHGHDQAIVNGISRIGYMRGGKSALWKDEEIADRITEKAVAFIEENKSNPFFLYFGTNDIHVPRVPHPRFAGKSGMGPRGDAILEFDWTVSEIIKNDGYVTSCVLS
;
A
#
# COMPACT_ATOMS: atom_id res chain seq x y z
N ILE A 1 8.57 2.12 -10.46
CA ILE A 1 8.30 0.74 -10.02
C ILE A 1 6.84 0.62 -9.63
N ILE A 2 6.09 -0.32 -10.23
CA ILE A 2 4.76 -0.74 -9.76
C ILE A 2 4.97 -2.02 -8.96
N TYR A 3 4.63 -2.01 -7.67
CA TYR A 3 4.83 -3.12 -6.75
C TYR A 3 3.49 -3.68 -6.32
N ALA A 4 3.11 -4.82 -6.92
CA ALA A 4 1.87 -5.51 -6.60
C ALA A 4 1.91 -6.15 -5.20
N ASP A 5 0.74 -6.40 -4.62
CA ASP A 5 0.62 -6.97 -3.28
C ASP A 5 -0.20 -8.28 -3.33
N ASP A 6 0.43 -9.40 -2.98
CA ASP A 6 -0.17 -10.75 -2.98
C ASP A 6 -0.62 -11.28 -4.37
N ILE A 7 -0.18 -10.69 -5.47
CA ILE A 7 -0.42 -11.24 -6.81
C ILE A 7 0.61 -12.31 -7.11
N GLY A 8 0.15 -13.49 -7.46
CA GLY A 8 1.03 -14.61 -7.79
C GLY A 8 1.45 -14.64 -9.26
N TYR A 9 2.55 -15.32 -9.55
CA TYR A 9 3.07 -15.54 -10.90
C TYR A 9 1.99 -16.01 -11.89
N GLY A 10 1.12 -16.93 -11.48
CA GLY A 10 0.06 -17.51 -12.31
C GLY A 10 -1.20 -16.64 -12.45
N ASP A 11 -1.25 -15.45 -11.87
CA ASP A 11 -2.42 -14.57 -11.92
C ASP A 11 -2.46 -13.71 -13.20
N PHE A 12 -1.32 -13.48 -13.84
CA PHE A 12 -1.23 -12.67 -15.06
C PHE A 12 -1.35 -13.51 -16.34
N SER A 13 -2.04 -13.00 -17.36
CA SER A 13 -2.18 -13.69 -18.64
C SER A 13 -0.87 -13.84 -19.40
N CYS A 14 0.08 -12.91 -19.29
CA CYS A 14 1.42 -13.03 -19.86
C CYS A 14 2.24 -14.19 -19.25
N TYR A 15 1.86 -14.69 -18.08
CA TYR A 15 2.44 -15.86 -17.43
C TYR A 15 1.56 -17.11 -17.52
N GLY A 16 0.49 -17.06 -18.33
CA GLY A 16 -0.32 -18.23 -18.66
C GLY A 16 -1.65 -18.36 -17.93
N SER A 17 -2.09 -17.35 -17.17
CA SER A 17 -3.46 -17.31 -16.65
C SER A 17 -4.45 -17.42 -17.80
N LYS A 18 -5.42 -18.36 -17.66
CA LYS A 18 -6.47 -18.59 -18.67
C LYS A 18 -7.84 -18.10 -18.21
N THR A 19 -7.97 -17.77 -16.94
CA THR A 19 -9.25 -17.41 -16.31
C THR A 19 -9.44 -15.91 -16.17
N ILE A 20 -8.33 -15.16 -16.08
CA ILE A 20 -8.34 -13.71 -16.00
C ILE A 20 -7.42 -13.16 -17.08
N SER A 21 -7.90 -12.13 -17.80
CA SER A 21 -7.10 -11.38 -18.77
C SER A 21 -6.56 -10.11 -18.14
N THR A 22 -5.25 -9.90 -18.30
CA THR A 22 -4.53 -8.72 -17.79
C THR A 22 -3.81 -7.98 -18.93
N PRO A 23 -4.58 -7.40 -19.91
CA PRO A 23 -4.01 -6.87 -21.14
C PRO A 23 -3.02 -5.74 -20.96
N ASN A 24 -3.13 -4.96 -19.88
CA ASN A 24 -2.22 -3.85 -19.62
C ASN A 24 -0.89 -4.33 -19.04
N VAL A 25 -0.91 -5.34 -18.15
CA VAL A 25 0.31 -6.02 -17.71
C VAL A 25 0.96 -6.77 -18.86
N ASP A 26 0.16 -7.40 -19.74
CA ASP A 26 0.66 -8.08 -20.93
C ASP A 26 1.33 -7.11 -21.92
N ALA A 27 0.82 -5.88 -22.03
CA ALA A 27 1.43 -4.84 -22.84
C ALA A 27 2.82 -4.44 -22.32
N VAL A 28 2.99 -4.31 -20.99
CA VAL A 28 4.31 -4.09 -20.38
C VAL A 28 5.24 -5.26 -20.67
N ALA A 29 4.76 -6.50 -20.48
CA ALA A 29 5.54 -7.71 -20.73
C ALA A 29 5.99 -7.84 -22.20
N SER A 30 5.15 -7.43 -23.15
CA SER A 30 5.45 -7.50 -24.59
C SER A 30 6.38 -6.40 -25.08
N SER A 31 6.36 -5.24 -24.42
CA SER A 31 7.23 -4.10 -24.77
C SER A 31 8.56 -4.10 -24.04
N GLY A 32 8.78 -5.02 -23.09
CA GLY A 32 9.97 -5.08 -22.26
C GLY A 32 10.54 -6.47 -22.07
N ILE A 33 11.09 -6.71 -20.89
CA ILE A 33 11.66 -8.00 -20.51
C ILE A 33 10.73 -8.69 -19.51
N ARG A 34 10.33 -9.92 -19.84
CA ARG A 34 9.56 -10.78 -18.95
C ARG A 34 10.48 -11.80 -18.28
N PHE A 35 10.64 -11.69 -16.97
CA PHE A 35 11.43 -12.65 -16.20
C PHE A 35 10.62 -13.91 -15.93
N THR A 36 11.17 -15.06 -16.31
CA THR A 36 10.53 -16.38 -16.10
C THR A 36 11.00 -17.08 -14.83
N ASN A 37 12.04 -16.56 -14.18
CA ASN A 37 12.62 -17.12 -12.97
C ASN A 37 13.12 -16.00 -12.04
N ALA A 38 12.24 -15.06 -11.71
CA ALA A 38 12.50 -14.02 -10.71
C ALA A 38 11.92 -14.45 -9.35
N HIS A 39 12.63 -14.11 -8.28
CA HIS A 39 12.23 -14.47 -6.92
C HIS A 39 12.19 -13.22 -6.04
N ALA A 40 11.11 -13.06 -5.31
CA ALA A 40 11.06 -12.07 -4.25
C ALA A 40 12.03 -12.45 -3.13
N THR A 41 12.62 -11.45 -2.47
CA THR A 41 13.60 -11.67 -1.39
C THR A 41 12.96 -12.22 -0.12
N ALA A 42 11.65 -12.10 0.01
CA ALA A 42 10.86 -12.65 1.11
C ALA A 42 9.41 -12.87 0.64
N ALA A 43 8.72 -13.82 1.29
CA ALA A 43 7.34 -14.19 0.96
C ALA A 43 6.29 -13.22 1.54
N THR A 44 6.68 -12.27 2.37
CA THR A 44 5.78 -11.32 3.04
C THR A 44 6.18 -9.88 2.79
N SER A 45 5.19 -8.98 2.91
CA SER A 45 5.27 -7.59 2.48
C SER A 45 6.41 -6.78 3.10
N THR A 46 6.46 -6.66 4.43
CA THR A 46 7.46 -5.81 5.11
C THR A 46 8.89 -6.19 4.76
N PRO A 47 9.34 -7.47 4.90
CA PRO A 47 10.72 -7.82 4.59
C PRO A 47 11.05 -7.67 3.10
N SER A 48 10.10 -7.93 2.20
CA SER A 48 10.32 -7.75 0.76
C SER A 48 10.51 -6.26 0.40
N ARG A 49 9.65 -5.38 0.92
CA ARG A 49 9.75 -3.92 0.74
C ARG A 49 11.02 -3.34 1.36
N TYR A 50 11.40 -3.84 2.54
CA TYR A 50 12.66 -3.48 3.18
C TYR A 50 13.85 -3.78 2.26
N SER A 51 13.93 -5.01 1.74
CA SER A 51 15.02 -5.43 0.87
C SER A 51 15.06 -4.65 -0.45
N LEU A 52 13.89 -4.38 -1.05
CA LEU A 52 13.80 -3.57 -2.28
C LEU A 52 14.36 -2.17 -2.09
N LEU A 53 14.00 -1.50 -0.99
CA LEU A 53 14.42 -0.12 -0.75
C LEU A 53 15.87 0.00 -0.28
N THR A 54 16.36 -0.96 0.52
CA THR A 54 17.69 -0.87 1.14
C THR A 54 18.80 -1.62 0.40
N GLY A 55 18.44 -2.57 -0.48
CA GLY A 55 19.40 -3.51 -1.08
C GLY A 55 19.93 -4.56 -0.11
N GLU A 56 19.38 -4.65 1.12
CA GLU A 56 19.80 -5.62 2.13
C GLU A 56 18.72 -6.68 2.35
N TYR A 57 19.11 -7.92 2.53
CA TYR A 57 18.17 -8.97 2.95
C TYR A 57 17.62 -8.68 4.34
N ALA A 58 16.29 -8.66 4.47
CA ALA A 58 15.60 -8.33 5.72
C ALA A 58 15.97 -9.28 6.87
N TRP A 59 16.21 -10.56 6.61
CA TRP A 59 16.58 -11.54 7.63
C TRP A 59 17.94 -11.25 8.31
N ARG A 60 18.75 -10.34 7.76
CA ARG A 60 20.00 -9.87 8.39
C ARG A 60 19.77 -8.82 9.48
N LYS A 61 18.57 -8.28 9.58
CA LYS A 61 18.21 -7.23 10.54
C LYS A 61 17.09 -7.73 11.46
N PRO A 62 17.21 -7.53 12.78
CA PRO A 62 16.11 -7.80 13.69
C PRO A 62 14.92 -6.86 13.40
N ASN A 63 13.72 -7.29 13.78
CA ASN A 63 12.48 -6.51 13.68
C ASN A 63 12.05 -6.13 12.26
N THR A 64 12.46 -6.89 11.25
CA THR A 64 12.04 -6.72 9.85
C THR A 64 10.95 -7.72 9.43
N GLY A 65 10.31 -8.40 10.37
CA GLY A 65 9.10 -9.19 10.13
C GLY A 65 7.90 -8.33 9.79
N ILE A 66 6.71 -8.93 9.66
CA ILE A 66 5.47 -8.23 9.31
C ILE A 66 5.18 -7.12 10.33
N ALA A 67 5.23 -5.87 9.88
CA ALA A 67 5.01 -4.71 10.72
C ALA A 67 3.53 -4.54 11.08
N ARG A 68 3.25 -4.13 12.31
CA ARG A 68 1.93 -3.64 12.71
C ARG A 68 1.71 -2.23 12.16
N GLY A 69 0.46 -1.76 12.11
CA GLY A 69 0.16 -0.40 11.66
C GLY A 69 0.72 0.69 12.58
N ASP A 70 0.93 0.38 13.85
CA ASP A 70 1.57 1.25 14.84
C ASP A 70 3.08 0.96 15.01
N ALA A 71 3.70 0.23 14.09
CA ALA A 71 5.12 -0.05 14.18
C ALA A 71 5.96 1.22 13.98
N PRO A 72 7.07 1.39 14.74
CA PRO A 72 8.04 2.43 14.45
C PRO A 72 8.71 2.17 13.09
N MET A 73 9.25 3.21 12.50
CA MET A 73 9.96 3.08 11.21
C MET A 73 11.14 2.12 11.33
N ILE A 74 11.15 1.07 10.52
CA ILE A 74 12.18 0.01 10.57
C ILE A 74 13.42 0.34 9.75
N ILE A 75 13.32 1.21 8.76
CA ILE A 75 14.48 1.74 8.04
C ILE A 75 14.94 3.00 8.79
N LYS A 76 16.14 2.95 9.33
CA LYS A 76 16.69 4.08 10.11
C LYS A 76 16.76 5.34 9.24
N ALA A 77 16.37 6.49 9.81
CA ALA A 77 16.53 7.77 9.15
C ALA A 77 17.98 8.00 8.69
N GLY A 78 18.16 8.50 7.48
CA GLY A 78 19.46 8.69 6.85
C GLY A 78 20.06 7.42 6.22
N THR A 79 19.40 6.27 6.29
CA THR A 79 19.82 5.09 5.52
C THR A 79 19.82 5.41 4.03
N TYR A 80 20.92 5.10 3.34
CA TYR A 80 21.00 5.24 1.88
C TYR A 80 20.16 4.16 1.21
N THR A 81 19.15 4.58 0.48
CA THR A 81 18.17 3.72 -0.18
C THR A 81 18.18 3.93 -1.69
N ILE A 82 17.43 3.10 -2.43
CA ILE A 82 17.22 3.33 -3.87
C ILE A 82 16.63 4.73 -4.13
N ALA A 83 15.74 5.23 -3.27
CA ALA A 83 15.20 6.59 -3.37
C ALA A 83 16.29 7.65 -3.16
N SER A 84 17.18 7.46 -2.16
CA SER A 84 18.33 8.35 -1.95
C SER A 84 19.26 8.38 -3.17
N MET A 85 19.52 7.22 -3.76
CA MET A 85 20.36 7.09 -4.96
C MET A 85 19.77 7.89 -6.15
N PHE A 86 18.47 7.75 -6.41
CA PHE A 86 17.83 8.50 -7.47
C PHE A 86 17.79 10.02 -7.19
N ARG A 87 17.50 10.41 -5.94
CA ARG A 87 17.51 11.81 -5.53
C ARG A 87 18.89 12.44 -5.73
N ASP A 88 19.97 11.75 -5.31
CA ASP A 88 21.35 12.23 -5.48
C ASP A 88 21.76 12.32 -6.97
N ALA A 89 21.12 11.50 -7.83
CA ALA A 89 21.26 11.60 -9.28
C ALA A 89 20.38 12.71 -9.92
N GLY A 90 19.68 13.50 -9.12
CA GLY A 90 18.86 14.63 -9.59
C GLY A 90 17.42 14.28 -9.99
N TYR A 91 16.96 13.06 -9.66
CA TYR A 91 15.58 12.66 -9.90
C TYR A 91 14.64 13.22 -8.82
N LYS A 92 13.41 13.54 -9.19
CA LYS A 92 12.31 13.73 -8.25
C LYS A 92 11.85 12.36 -7.74
N THR A 93 11.67 12.21 -6.44
CA THR A 93 11.41 10.90 -5.85
C THR A 93 10.09 10.86 -5.11
N ALA A 94 9.28 9.82 -5.36
CA ALA A 94 8.00 9.64 -4.69
C ALA A 94 7.75 8.20 -4.26
N VAL A 95 7.00 8.06 -3.17
CA VAL A 95 6.32 6.82 -2.78
C VAL A 95 4.82 7.06 -2.69
N VAL A 96 4.05 6.21 -3.37
CA VAL A 96 2.58 6.26 -3.36
C VAL A 96 2.02 4.88 -3.07
N GLY A 97 0.98 4.81 -2.23
CA GLY A 97 0.24 3.61 -1.90
C GLY A 97 0.74 2.90 -0.65
N LYS A 98 0.79 1.57 -0.64
CA LYS A 98 1.13 0.78 0.54
C LYS A 98 2.59 0.99 0.96
N TRP A 99 2.78 1.38 2.23
CA TRP A 99 4.10 1.58 2.84
C TRP A 99 4.60 0.34 3.58
N HIS A 100 3.96 -0.02 4.67
CA HIS A 100 4.20 -1.22 5.50
C HIS A 100 5.63 -1.37 6.04
N LEU A 101 6.31 -0.26 6.31
CA LEU A 101 7.68 -0.20 6.84
C LEU A 101 7.78 0.56 8.17
N GLY A 102 6.63 0.77 8.82
CA GLY A 102 6.54 1.54 10.06
C GLY A 102 6.74 3.03 9.85
N LEU A 103 6.38 3.81 10.86
CA LEU A 103 6.43 5.27 10.85
C LEU A 103 6.72 5.81 12.26
N GLY A 104 7.41 6.92 12.34
CA GLY A 104 7.72 7.55 13.62
C GLY A 104 8.73 6.79 14.48
N GLU A 105 9.02 7.30 15.63
CA GLU A 105 9.84 6.65 16.66
C GLU A 105 8.97 5.74 17.54
N LYS A 106 9.58 4.74 18.16
CA LYS A 106 8.88 3.79 19.03
C LYS A 106 8.17 4.51 20.18
N GLY A 107 6.84 4.36 20.23
CA GLY A 107 5.99 4.96 21.26
C GLY A 107 5.80 6.47 21.14
N GLN A 108 6.21 7.07 20.02
CA GLN A 108 6.09 8.50 19.75
C GLN A 108 5.37 8.79 18.41
N GLN A 109 4.58 7.83 17.92
CA GLN A 109 3.81 8.03 16.70
C GLN A 109 2.72 9.08 16.93
N ASP A 110 2.85 10.23 16.29
CA ASP A 110 1.85 11.30 16.34
C ASP A 110 0.97 11.26 15.09
N TRP A 111 -0.17 10.60 15.18
CA TRP A 111 -1.15 10.52 14.09
C TRP A 111 -1.90 11.84 13.86
N ASN A 112 -1.79 12.79 14.78
CA ASN A 112 -2.50 14.07 14.73
C ASN A 112 -1.59 15.24 14.32
N GLY A 113 -0.30 14.97 14.15
CA GLY A 113 0.71 15.96 13.80
C GLY A 113 1.61 15.54 12.64
N TYR A 114 2.89 15.85 12.74
CA TYR A 114 3.90 15.49 11.75
C TYR A 114 4.63 14.21 12.18
N MET A 115 4.41 13.14 11.43
CA MET A 115 4.98 11.82 11.71
C MET A 115 6.43 11.72 11.22
N THR A 116 7.36 11.65 12.15
CA THR A 116 8.79 11.53 11.83
C THR A 116 9.48 10.50 12.73
N PRO A 117 10.43 9.67 12.23
CA PRO A 117 10.83 9.56 10.82
C PRO A 117 9.74 8.94 9.93
N GLY A 118 9.88 9.17 8.63
CA GLY A 118 8.99 8.67 7.59
C GLY A 118 9.69 8.64 6.22
N PRO A 119 8.98 8.48 5.12
CA PRO A 119 9.55 8.34 3.78
C PRO A 119 10.55 9.43 3.39
N LYS A 120 10.32 10.68 3.79
CA LYS A 120 11.23 11.81 3.54
C LYS A 120 12.63 11.58 4.13
N ASN A 121 12.71 10.87 5.24
CA ASN A 121 13.96 10.65 5.97
C ASN A 121 14.86 9.59 5.32
N ILE A 122 14.40 8.93 4.26
CA ILE A 122 15.12 7.91 3.51
C ILE A 122 15.12 8.16 1.99
N GLY A 123 14.89 9.39 1.57
CA GLY A 123 15.14 9.81 0.20
C GLY A 123 13.94 10.12 -0.67
N PHE A 124 12.71 10.04 -0.17
CA PHE A 124 11.52 10.42 -0.92
C PHE A 124 11.19 11.91 -0.73
N ASP A 125 11.03 12.66 -1.83
CA ASP A 125 10.60 14.06 -1.81
C ASP A 125 9.10 14.19 -1.55
N TYR A 126 8.31 13.26 -2.12
CA TYR A 126 6.86 13.21 -1.97
C TYR A 126 6.41 11.83 -1.45
N SER A 127 5.37 11.84 -0.65
CA SER A 127 4.73 10.61 -0.19
C SER A 127 3.21 10.77 -0.05
N PHE A 128 2.47 9.78 -0.57
CA PHE A 128 1.05 9.58 -0.27
C PHE A 128 0.82 8.11 0.03
N ILE A 129 0.66 7.77 1.30
CA ILE A 129 0.80 6.38 1.74
C ILE A 129 -0.34 5.90 2.64
N MET A 130 -0.58 4.60 2.59
CA MET A 130 -1.23 3.81 3.63
C MET A 130 -0.13 3.33 4.58
N ALA A 131 -0.28 3.56 5.90
CA ALA A 131 0.76 3.26 6.88
C ALA A 131 1.21 1.78 6.87
N ALA A 132 0.24 0.86 6.74
CA ALA A 132 0.47 -0.57 6.66
C ALA A 132 -0.28 -1.18 5.46
N THR A 133 -1.34 -1.91 5.71
CA THR A 133 -2.15 -2.65 4.74
C THR A 133 -3.63 -2.31 4.92
N GLY A 134 -4.47 -2.62 3.93
CA GLY A 134 -5.91 -2.39 4.02
C GLY A 134 -6.58 -3.11 5.21
N ASP A 135 -6.03 -4.21 5.68
CA ASP A 135 -6.57 -4.99 6.80
C ASP A 135 -6.15 -4.49 8.20
N ARG A 136 -5.33 -3.43 8.28
CA ARG A 136 -4.76 -2.93 9.54
C ARG A 136 -5.12 -1.48 9.83
N THR A 137 -5.32 -1.20 11.12
CA THR A 137 -5.44 0.20 11.59
C THR A 137 -4.06 0.88 11.63
N PRO A 138 -3.98 2.21 11.40
CA PRO A 138 -5.08 3.13 11.08
C PRO A 138 -5.51 3.05 9.62
N CYS A 139 -6.81 3.19 9.37
CA CYS A 139 -7.41 3.16 8.04
C CYS A 139 -7.48 4.57 7.44
N VAL A 140 -6.33 5.22 7.28
CA VAL A 140 -6.20 6.60 6.80
C VAL A 140 -5.03 6.74 5.83
N TYR A 141 -5.13 7.70 4.91
CA TYR A 141 -3.98 8.11 4.10
C TYR A 141 -3.13 9.13 4.83
N MET A 142 -1.84 9.09 4.53
CA MET A 142 -0.90 10.12 4.95
C MET A 142 -0.24 10.74 3.72
N GLU A 143 -0.24 12.06 3.64
CA GLU A 143 0.47 12.82 2.61
C GLU A 143 1.58 13.63 3.25
N ASN A 144 2.81 13.46 2.76
CA ASN A 144 3.98 14.13 3.30
C ASN A 144 4.06 14.06 4.83
N GLN A 145 3.84 12.84 5.36
CA GLN A 145 3.95 12.52 6.78
C GLN A 145 2.88 13.16 7.69
N ARG A 146 1.72 13.55 7.11
CA ARG A 146 0.54 14.01 7.86
C ARG A 146 -0.70 13.26 7.41
N VAL A 147 -1.60 12.98 8.33
CA VAL A 147 -2.89 12.36 7.99
C VAL A 147 -3.72 13.34 7.17
N VAL A 148 -4.28 12.82 6.07
CA VAL A 148 -5.11 13.58 5.13
C VAL A 148 -6.52 13.76 5.70
N ASN A 149 -7.09 14.96 5.55
CA ASN A 149 -8.47 15.30 5.95
C ASN A 149 -8.78 15.08 7.44
N LEU A 150 -7.79 15.14 8.31
CA LEU A 150 -8.01 15.00 9.75
C LEU A 150 -8.73 16.22 10.32
N ASP A 151 -9.82 15.98 11.04
CA ASP A 151 -10.47 16.99 11.89
C ASP A 151 -9.69 17.08 13.22
N PRO A 152 -9.14 18.25 13.57
CA PRO A 152 -8.47 18.45 14.87
C PRO A 152 -9.36 18.19 16.10
N ASN A 153 -10.69 18.27 15.93
CA ASN A 153 -11.64 18.02 17.01
C ASN A 153 -12.01 16.53 17.17
N ASP A 154 -11.57 15.67 16.23
CA ASP A 154 -11.77 14.23 16.27
C ASP A 154 -10.41 13.51 16.10
N PRO A 155 -9.52 13.59 17.11
CA PRO A 155 -8.15 13.08 17.01
C PRO A 155 -8.11 11.55 16.88
N ILE A 156 -7.13 11.06 16.13
CA ILE A 156 -6.90 9.62 15.93
C ILE A 156 -6.09 9.07 17.10
N GLU A 157 -6.57 7.95 17.63
CA GLU A 157 -5.80 7.08 18.52
C GLU A 157 -5.69 5.68 17.92
N VAL A 158 -4.49 5.09 17.95
CA VAL A 158 -4.17 3.76 17.41
C VAL A 158 -3.41 2.95 18.45
N ARG A 159 -3.77 1.68 18.59
CA ARG A 159 -3.02 0.74 19.44
C ARG A 159 -3.27 -0.72 19.01
N TYR A 160 -2.39 -1.61 19.46
CA TYR A 160 -2.42 -3.03 19.08
C TYR A 160 -2.44 -3.99 20.29
N ASN A 161 -2.40 -3.45 21.49
CA ASN A 161 -2.29 -4.25 22.72
C ASN A 161 -3.61 -4.50 23.44
N ARG A 162 -4.61 -3.64 23.25
CA ARG A 162 -5.94 -3.74 23.87
C ARG A 162 -6.99 -2.91 23.14
N PRO A 163 -8.28 -3.29 23.21
CA PRO A 163 -9.35 -2.49 22.62
C PRO A 163 -9.55 -1.15 23.35
N PHE A 164 -10.16 -0.19 22.67
CA PHE A 164 -10.71 1.02 23.28
C PHE A 164 -12.04 0.69 23.95
N GLU A 165 -12.25 1.21 25.16
CA GLU A 165 -13.50 1.03 25.89
C GLU A 165 -14.66 1.69 25.09
N GLY A 166 -15.76 0.96 24.96
CA GLY A 166 -16.95 1.42 24.23
C GLY A 166 -16.89 1.29 22.71
N GLU A 167 -15.73 0.95 22.13
CA GLU A 167 -15.64 0.74 20.68
C GLU A 167 -16.02 -0.71 20.30
N PRO A 168 -16.90 -0.89 19.28
CA PRO A 168 -17.31 -2.21 18.84
C PRO A 168 -16.17 -2.97 18.14
N LEU A 169 -16.12 -4.28 18.34
CA LEU A 169 -15.14 -5.16 17.69
C LEU A 169 -15.84 -6.17 16.79
N GLY A 170 -15.16 -6.60 15.74
CA GLY A 170 -15.67 -7.64 14.85
C GLY A 170 -15.97 -8.95 15.56
N SER A 171 -15.22 -9.28 16.62
CA SER A 171 -15.45 -10.47 17.46
C SER A 171 -16.69 -10.39 18.34
N THR A 172 -17.10 -9.19 18.75
CA THR A 172 -18.22 -8.99 19.69
C THR A 172 -19.45 -8.38 19.03
N HIS A 173 -19.31 -7.74 17.88
CA HIS A 173 -20.38 -7.05 17.15
C HIS A 173 -20.39 -7.46 15.67
N PRO A 174 -20.49 -8.78 15.36
CA PRO A 174 -20.48 -9.25 13.97
C PRO A 174 -21.65 -8.71 13.12
N GLU A 175 -22.73 -8.27 13.77
CA GLU A 175 -23.88 -7.62 13.12
C GLU A 175 -23.55 -6.27 12.45
N LEU A 176 -22.45 -5.62 12.84
CA LEU A 176 -21.98 -4.37 12.24
C LEU A 176 -21.11 -4.61 10.99
N LEU A 177 -20.78 -5.85 10.69
CA LEU A 177 -19.97 -6.19 9.52
C LEU A 177 -20.86 -6.35 8.30
N THR A 178 -20.70 -5.45 7.33
CA THR A 178 -21.54 -5.40 6.13
C THR A 178 -20.89 -5.96 4.88
N ILE A 179 -19.56 -6.11 4.88
CA ILE A 179 -18.79 -6.56 3.69
C ILE A 179 -18.19 -7.95 3.92
N TYR A 180 -17.48 -8.15 5.03
CA TYR A 180 -16.85 -9.42 5.35
C TYR A 180 -17.17 -9.86 6.77
N LYS A 181 -17.39 -11.18 6.97
CA LYS A 181 -17.47 -11.78 8.31
C LYS A 181 -16.10 -11.71 9.00
N PRO A 182 -16.04 -11.71 10.34
CA PRO A 182 -14.79 -11.76 11.06
C PRO A 182 -14.05 -13.06 10.71
N SER A 183 -12.73 -12.98 10.62
CA SER A 183 -11.89 -14.15 10.39
C SER A 183 -10.70 -14.12 11.34
N HIS A 184 -9.92 -15.19 11.40
CA HIS A 184 -8.77 -15.30 12.29
C HIS A 184 -7.81 -14.10 12.15
N GLY A 185 -7.64 -13.37 13.27
CA GLY A 185 -6.81 -12.17 13.33
C GLY A 185 -7.45 -10.90 12.75
N HIS A 186 -8.53 -10.99 11.97
CA HIS A 186 -9.28 -9.84 11.42
C HIS A 186 -10.63 -9.74 12.14
N ASP A 187 -10.60 -9.45 13.42
CA ASP A 187 -11.76 -9.50 14.32
C ASP A 187 -11.77 -8.36 15.37
N GLN A 188 -10.91 -7.34 15.15
CA GLN A 188 -10.71 -6.24 16.08
C GLN A 188 -11.52 -5.00 15.65
N ALA A 189 -10.91 -3.81 15.51
CA ALA A 189 -11.67 -2.60 15.19
C ALA A 189 -12.50 -2.75 13.92
N ILE A 190 -13.71 -2.17 13.92
CA ILE A 190 -14.60 -2.14 12.76
C ILE A 190 -14.45 -0.79 12.07
N VAL A 191 -14.07 -0.80 10.80
CA VAL A 191 -14.00 0.38 9.94
C VAL A 191 -14.68 0.07 8.62
N ASN A 192 -15.65 0.89 8.22
CA ASN A 192 -16.43 0.73 6.97
C ASN A 192 -17.11 -0.66 6.85
N GLY A 193 -17.61 -1.20 7.96
CA GLY A 193 -18.26 -2.52 7.96
C GLY A 193 -17.30 -3.71 7.77
N ILE A 194 -16.01 -3.50 8.01
CA ILE A 194 -14.96 -4.51 7.92
C ILE A 194 -14.16 -4.52 9.22
N SER A 195 -13.94 -5.70 9.80
CA SER A 195 -13.07 -5.83 10.96
C SER A 195 -11.59 -5.86 10.56
N ARG A 196 -10.77 -5.17 11.33
CA ARG A 196 -9.34 -4.96 11.05
C ARG A 196 -8.47 -5.65 12.09
N ILE A 197 -7.18 -5.70 11.82
CA ILE A 197 -6.15 -6.00 12.81
C ILE A 197 -5.74 -4.69 13.48
N GLY A 198 -5.74 -4.66 14.81
CA GLY A 198 -5.47 -3.44 15.59
C GLY A 198 -6.74 -2.68 15.96
N TYR A 199 -6.54 -1.66 16.77
CA TYR A 199 -7.62 -0.84 17.34
C TYR A 199 -7.38 0.61 16.98
N MET A 200 -8.45 1.31 16.61
CA MET A 200 -8.44 2.76 16.39
C MET A 200 -9.75 3.38 16.83
N ARG A 201 -9.70 4.65 17.21
CA ARG A 201 -10.87 5.51 17.39
C ARG A 201 -10.57 6.92 16.90
N GLY A 202 -11.59 7.70 16.66
CA GLY A 202 -11.47 9.06 16.11
C GLY A 202 -11.07 9.06 14.62
N GLY A 203 -10.79 10.25 14.10
CA GLY A 203 -10.37 10.47 12.72
C GLY A 203 -11.42 10.11 11.67
N LYS A 204 -12.70 10.22 11.98
CA LYS A 204 -13.80 9.79 11.10
C LYS A 204 -13.75 10.45 9.73
N SER A 205 -13.39 11.73 9.68
CA SER A 205 -13.25 12.48 8.41
C SER A 205 -12.05 12.03 7.55
N ALA A 206 -11.06 11.39 8.15
CA ALA A 206 -9.84 10.95 7.50
C ALA A 206 -9.92 9.50 7.02
N LEU A 207 -10.92 8.72 7.43
CA LEU A 207 -11.05 7.33 7.03
C LEU A 207 -11.14 7.20 5.50
N TRP A 208 -10.36 6.29 4.93
CA TRP A 208 -10.53 5.95 3.51
C TRP A 208 -11.84 5.19 3.29
N LYS A 209 -12.25 5.11 2.04
CA LYS A 209 -13.27 4.16 1.59
C LYS A 209 -12.56 3.01 0.90
N ASP A 210 -12.86 1.79 1.29
CA ASP A 210 -12.11 0.62 0.84
C ASP A 210 -12.20 0.41 -0.67
N GLU A 211 -13.38 0.60 -1.24
CA GLU A 211 -13.64 0.49 -2.68
C GLU A 211 -12.98 1.60 -3.52
N GLU A 212 -12.49 2.66 -2.91
CA GLU A 212 -11.83 3.78 -3.59
C GLU A 212 -10.30 3.76 -3.45
N ILE A 213 -9.72 2.77 -2.74
CA ILE A 213 -8.27 2.77 -2.45
C ILE A 213 -7.45 2.77 -3.74
N ALA A 214 -7.74 1.85 -4.68
CA ALA A 214 -7.00 1.75 -5.93
C ALA A 214 -7.09 3.05 -6.73
N ASP A 215 -8.29 3.64 -6.83
CA ASP A 215 -8.50 4.91 -7.53
C ASP A 215 -7.69 6.04 -6.90
N ARG A 216 -7.74 6.15 -5.57
CA ARG A 216 -7.11 7.25 -4.86
C ARG A 216 -5.59 7.23 -4.94
N ILE A 217 -4.97 6.04 -4.77
CA ILE A 217 -3.51 5.93 -4.90
C ILE A 217 -3.08 6.10 -6.37
N THR A 218 -3.85 5.60 -7.33
CA THR A 218 -3.58 5.77 -8.76
C THR A 218 -3.66 7.24 -9.17
N GLU A 219 -4.69 7.96 -8.74
CA GLU A 219 -4.83 9.42 -8.96
C GLU A 219 -3.60 10.18 -8.47
N LYS A 220 -3.10 9.87 -7.27
CA LYS A 220 -1.92 10.53 -6.69
C LYS A 220 -0.63 10.17 -7.43
N ALA A 221 -0.50 8.93 -7.89
CA ALA A 221 0.64 8.50 -8.69
C ALA A 221 0.66 9.19 -10.06
N VAL A 222 -0.49 9.25 -10.74
CA VAL A 222 -0.64 9.96 -12.03
C VAL A 222 -0.37 11.46 -11.87
N ALA A 223 -0.90 12.09 -10.82
CA ALA A 223 -0.64 13.52 -10.55
C ALA A 223 0.87 13.78 -10.38
N PHE A 224 1.58 12.93 -9.63
CA PHE A 224 3.03 13.05 -9.48
C PHE A 224 3.77 12.91 -10.83
N ILE A 225 3.37 11.95 -11.67
CA ILE A 225 3.95 11.77 -13.02
C ILE A 225 3.73 13.03 -13.87
N GLU A 226 2.50 13.53 -13.93
CA GLU A 226 2.14 14.72 -14.72
C GLU A 226 2.91 15.97 -14.25
N GLU A 227 3.05 16.17 -12.95
CA GLU A 227 3.81 17.30 -12.39
C GLU A 227 5.30 17.22 -12.70
N ASN A 228 5.83 16.03 -12.92
CA ASN A 228 7.26 15.80 -13.08
C ASN A 228 7.67 15.29 -14.46
N LYS A 229 6.77 15.19 -15.44
CA LYS A 229 7.04 14.64 -16.79
C LYS A 229 8.17 15.35 -17.57
N SER A 230 8.51 16.59 -17.22
CA SER A 230 9.63 17.33 -17.81
C SER A 230 10.97 17.12 -17.09
N ASN A 231 11.01 16.31 -16.02
CA ASN A 231 12.19 16.03 -15.23
C ASN A 231 12.36 14.52 -15.07
N PRO A 232 13.57 14.03 -14.86
CA PRO A 232 13.73 12.64 -14.44
C PRO A 232 13.07 12.44 -13.07
N PHE A 233 12.31 11.35 -12.93
CA PHE A 233 11.66 11.00 -11.67
C PHE A 233 11.79 9.51 -11.35
N PHE A 234 11.69 9.19 -10.08
CA PHE A 234 11.58 7.85 -9.54
C PHE A 234 10.30 7.74 -8.71
N LEU A 235 9.37 6.93 -9.16
CA LEU A 235 8.14 6.61 -8.44
C LEU A 235 8.17 5.16 -7.95
N TYR A 236 8.09 4.97 -6.63
CA TYR A 236 7.78 3.69 -6.00
C TYR A 236 6.28 3.65 -5.72
N PHE A 237 5.53 2.93 -6.57
CA PHE A 237 4.10 2.79 -6.49
C PHE A 237 3.74 1.41 -5.92
N GLY A 238 3.48 1.36 -4.61
CA GLY A 238 3.03 0.15 -3.92
C GLY A 238 1.51 0.04 -3.98
N THR A 239 0.98 -0.84 -4.80
CA THR A 239 -0.48 -1.03 -4.87
C THR A 239 -1.02 -1.70 -3.60
N ASN A 240 -2.33 -1.55 -3.35
CA ASN A 240 -3.03 -2.31 -2.31
C ASN A 240 -3.48 -3.68 -2.81
N ASP A 241 -3.74 -3.75 -4.13
CA ASP A 241 -4.27 -4.95 -4.74
C ASP A 241 -3.20 -6.04 -4.90
N ILE A 242 -3.59 -7.22 -4.58
CA ILE A 242 -4.89 -7.78 -4.21
C ILE A 242 -4.94 -8.19 -2.72
N HIS A 243 -4.24 -7.51 -1.85
CA HIS A 243 -4.22 -7.82 -0.42
C HIS A 243 -5.62 -7.72 0.20
N VAL A 244 -5.88 -8.49 1.23
CA VAL A 244 -7.13 -8.42 1.99
C VAL A 244 -7.25 -7.09 2.77
N PRO A 245 -8.48 -6.57 3.00
CA PRO A 245 -9.75 -7.02 2.44
C PRO A 245 -9.85 -6.65 0.96
N ARG A 246 -10.38 -7.57 0.16
CA ARG A 246 -10.54 -7.32 -1.27
C ARG A 246 -11.89 -6.66 -1.52
N VAL A 247 -11.89 -5.37 -1.66
CA VAL A 247 -13.07 -4.54 -1.91
C VAL A 247 -12.87 -3.76 -3.22
N PRO A 248 -12.88 -4.46 -4.36
CA PRO A 248 -12.68 -3.80 -5.65
C PRO A 248 -13.77 -2.78 -5.90
N HIS A 249 -13.43 -1.70 -6.60
CA HIS A 249 -14.40 -0.68 -6.98
C HIS A 249 -15.59 -1.31 -7.71
N PRO A 250 -16.83 -0.83 -7.52
CA PRO A 250 -18.04 -1.41 -8.12
C PRO A 250 -17.98 -1.64 -9.63
N ARG A 251 -17.18 -0.84 -10.37
CA ARG A 251 -16.98 -1.05 -11.81
C ARG A 251 -16.29 -2.37 -12.17
N PHE A 252 -15.57 -3.00 -11.22
CA PHE A 252 -14.89 -4.30 -11.40
C PHE A 252 -15.64 -5.44 -10.73
N ALA A 253 -16.52 -5.16 -9.78
CA ALA A 253 -17.24 -6.17 -9.01
C ALA A 253 -18.04 -7.12 -9.92
N GLY A 254 -17.80 -8.44 -9.77
CA GLY A 254 -18.45 -9.49 -10.57
C GLY A 254 -17.94 -9.61 -12.02
N LYS A 255 -16.91 -8.87 -12.43
CA LYS A 255 -16.43 -8.86 -13.83
C LYS A 255 -15.48 -10.02 -14.16
N SER A 256 -14.74 -10.53 -13.18
CA SER A 256 -13.79 -11.63 -13.39
C SER A 256 -14.45 -13.01 -13.47
N GLY A 257 -15.64 -13.17 -12.89
CA GLY A 257 -16.25 -14.49 -12.65
C GLY A 257 -15.54 -15.32 -11.57
N MET A 258 -14.54 -14.74 -10.88
CA MET A 258 -13.73 -15.40 -9.84
C MET A 258 -13.86 -14.76 -8.46
N GLY A 259 -14.93 -14.02 -8.23
CA GLY A 259 -15.21 -13.33 -6.99
C GLY A 259 -14.22 -12.16 -6.72
N PRO A 260 -14.24 -11.60 -5.49
CA PRO A 260 -13.49 -10.37 -5.17
C PRO A 260 -12.00 -10.46 -5.46
N ARG A 261 -11.38 -11.65 -5.37
CA ARG A 261 -9.96 -11.80 -5.69
C ARG A 261 -9.66 -11.57 -7.16
N GLY A 262 -10.45 -12.16 -8.06
CA GLY A 262 -10.29 -11.96 -9.49
C GLY A 262 -10.65 -10.54 -9.91
N ASP A 263 -11.68 -9.97 -9.31
CA ASP A 263 -12.10 -8.59 -9.57
C ASP A 263 -11.02 -7.58 -9.20
N ALA A 264 -10.31 -7.81 -8.08
CA ALA A 264 -9.16 -6.99 -7.67
C ALA A 264 -7.95 -7.14 -8.62
N ILE A 265 -7.77 -8.30 -9.28
CA ILE A 265 -6.74 -8.44 -10.33
C ILE A 265 -7.09 -7.58 -11.55
N LEU A 266 -8.37 -7.52 -11.95
CA LEU A 266 -8.80 -6.62 -13.02
C LEU A 266 -8.60 -5.15 -12.66
N GLU A 267 -8.84 -4.79 -11.40
CA GLU A 267 -8.59 -3.45 -10.88
C GLU A 267 -7.10 -3.11 -10.89
N PHE A 268 -6.24 -4.04 -10.49
CA PHE A 268 -4.79 -3.89 -10.61
C PHE A 268 -4.35 -3.68 -12.06
N ASP A 269 -4.86 -4.46 -13.00
CA ASP A 269 -4.54 -4.31 -14.43
C ASP A 269 -4.96 -2.92 -14.96
N TRP A 270 -6.12 -2.42 -14.53
CA TRP A 270 -6.55 -1.04 -14.81
C TRP A 270 -5.58 -0.02 -14.20
N THR A 271 -5.16 -0.20 -12.94
CA THR A 271 -4.18 0.66 -12.29
C THR A 271 -2.88 0.76 -13.09
N VAL A 272 -2.38 -0.39 -13.60
CA VAL A 272 -1.20 -0.41 -14.49
C VAL A 272 -1.46 0.41 -15.75
N SER A 273 -2.65 0.32 -16.35
CA SER A 273 -2.98 1.10 -17.55
C SER A 273 -2.93 2.60 -17.32
N GLU A 274 -3.44 3.06 -16.17
CA GLU A 274 -3.44 4.50 -15.85
C GLU A 274 -2.03 5.06 -15.68
N ILE A 275 -1.13 4.28 -15.07
CA ILE A 275 0.27 4.67 -14.95
C ILE A 275 0.95 4.74 -16.32
N ILE A 276 0.80 3.70 -17.15
CA ILE A 276 1.49 3.61 -18.45
C ILE A 276 1.01 4.68 -19.43
N LYS A 277 -0.28 5.00 -19.45
CA LYS A 277 -0.84 6.04 -20.34
C LYS A 277 -0.24 7.42 -20.09
N ASN A 278 0.20 7.68 -18.89
CA ASN A 278 0.67 9.00 -18.46
C ASN A 278 2.20 9.12 -18.41
N ASP A 279 2.94 8.03 -18.66
CA ASP A 279 4.39 8.05 -18.46
C ASP A 279 5.22 8.31 -19.74
N GLY A 280 4.60 8.29 -20.92
CA GLY A 280 5.17 8.70 -22.24
C GLY A 280 6.51 8.10 -22.68
N TYR A 281 7.45 7.77 -21.78
CA TYR A 281 8.78 7.22 -22.02
C TYR A 281 9.43 6.59 -20.79
N VAL A 282 8.68 6.06 -19.86
CA VAL A 282 9.22 5.53 -18.60
C VAL A 282 9.49 4.03 -18.70
N THR A 283 10.62 3.60 -18.14
CA THR A 283 10.86 2.19 -17.89
C THR A 283 10.02 1.75 -16.70
N SER A 284 8.88 1.10 -16.96
CA SER A 284 8.02 0.55 -15.92
C SER A 284 8.49 -0.85 -15.55
N CYS A 285 8.58 -1.13 -14.24
CA CYS A 285 8.86 -2.47 -13.71
C CYS A 285 7.68 -2.88 -12.83
N VAL A 286 7.03 -3.98 -13.18
CA VAL A 286 5.98 -4.58 -12.35
C VAL A 286 6.60 -5.73 -11.57
N LEU A 287 6.55 -5.65 -10.24
CA LEU A 287 7.01 -6.66 -9.30
C LEU A 287 5.82 -7.19 -8.49
N SER A 288 5.77 -8.46 -8.24
CA SER A 288 4.73 -9.12 -7.45
C SER A 288 5.34 -10.06 -6.39
#